data_dd650a6b27f44fd68c7b522c4039186e
#
_entry.id   dd650a6b27f44fd68c7b522c4039186e
#
_cell.length_a   1.000
_cell.length_b   1.000
_cell.length_c   1.000
_cell.angle_alpha   90.00
_cell.angle_beta   90.00
_cell.angle_gamma   90.00
#
_symmetry.space_group_name_H-M   'P 1'
#
loop_
_entity.id
_entity.type
_entity.pdbx_description
1 polymer ?
#
loop_
_entity_poly.entity_id
_entity_poly.type
_entity_poly.pdbx_seq_one_letter_code
_entity_poly.pdbx_strand_id
1 'polypeptide(L)'
;MCERGSGMDAVPPAKFRLSLLGRFELTGPDGPVDLPNKKLAGLLAYLACSAPVPQPREKLATLLWGSHFEAQARQNLRQALFRLRRTLGQDALIGDDEEISLCPGAIDCDAARFEALIGEGSSTSLASAIDLYKGILLADVTVTEEAWSDWLAGERQRLENLALDAMNRHAEQELQSGNAESALKVANQAIAVNALREDAHRLVIRALAANGRRADALKHYDRLAELLERELDVGPDPITQTLVAGLRQSLAAGVAEPPSDVTPPLPLPDRPSIAVLPFANMSGDPEQEYFADGVVEDILTALSRIRWLFVIARQSSFSYKGRAVDVKQIGRELGVRY
;
A
#
# COMPACT_ATOMS: atom_id res chain seq x y z
N MET A 1 -38.73 -21.08 -15.19
CA MET A 1 -38.91 -19.87 -16.02
C MET A 1 -38.94 -18.72 -15.04
N CYS A 2 -37.72 -18.28 -14.60
CA CYS A 2 -37.61 -17.17 -13.65
C CYS A 2 -37.22 -15.93 -14.46
N GLU A 3 -38.09 -14.97 -14.43
CA GLU A 3 -37.94 -13.67 -15.06
C GLU A 3 -36.76 -12.91 -14.45
N ARG A 4 -35.89 -12.40 -15.33
CA ARG A 4 -34.82 -11.47 -14.96
C ARG A 4 -35.42 -10.09 -14.76
N GLY A 5 -35.74 -9.78 -13.51
CA GLY A 5 -36.00 -8.40 -13.09
C GLY A 5 -34.72 -7.66 -12.83
N SER A 6 -34.40 -6.69 -13.67
CA SER A 6 -33.33 -5.72 -13.44
C SER A 6 -33.81 -4.68 -12.42
N GLY A 7 -33.56 -4.96 -11.16
CA GLY A 7 -33.59 -4.01 -10.06
C GLY A 7 -32.29 -4.17 -9.29
N MET A 8 -31.57 -3.09 -9.04
CA MET A 8 -30.49 -3.05 -8.05
C MET A 8 -31.14 -3.22 -6.67
N ASP A 9 -31.53 -4.46 -6.32
CA ASP A 9 -31.98 -4.77 -4.98
C ASP A 9 -30.78 -4.64 -4.05
N ALA A 10 -30.84 -3.68 -3.13
CA ALA A 10 -29.87 -3.54 -2.06
C ALA A 10 -29.78 -4.89 -1.34
N VAL A 11 -28.59 -5.49 -1.38
CA VAL A 11 -28.30 -6.74 -0.66
C VAL A 11 -28.67 -6.51 0.81
N PRO A 12 -29.57 -7.32 1.40
CA PRO A 12 -29.95 -7.12 2.79
C PRO A 12 -28.72 -7.17 3.68
N PRO A 13 -28.66 -6.38 4.76
CA PRO A 13 -27.49 -6.35 5.63
C PRO A 13 -27.17 -7.75 6.14
N ALA A 14 -25.89 -8.11 6.09
CA ALA A 14 -25.43 -9.43 6.50
C ALA A 14 -25.87 -9.73 7.95
N LYS A 15 -26.43 -10.92 8.17
CA LYS A 15 -26.91 -11.33 9.49
C LYS A 15 -25.78 -11.68 10.44
N PHE A 16 -24.63 -12.02 9.91
CA PHE A 16 -23.44 -12.41 10.69
C PHE A 16 -22.26 -11.54 10.33
N ARG A 17 -21.42 -11.26 11.33
CA ARG A 17 -20.12 -10.63 11.17
C ARG A 17 -19.02 -11.62 11.53
N LEU A 18 -18.02 -11.73 10.66
CA LEU A 18 -16.89 -12.63 10.83
C LEU A 18 -15.60 -11.82 10.84
N SER A 19 -14.86 -11.90 11.95
CA SER A 19 -13.53 -11.34 12.10
C SER A 19 -12.50 -12.43 11.94
N LEU A 20 -11.57 -12.24 11.03
CA LEU A 20 -10.46 -13.15 10.69
C LEU A 20 -9.09 -12.48 10.82
N LEU A 21 -9.02 -11.15 10.65
CA LEU A 21 -7.79 -10.35 10.73
C LEU A 21 -7.38 -10.13 12.19
N GLY A 22 -6.74 -11.12 12.78
CA GLY A 22 -6.45 -11.27 14.18
C GLY A 22 -7.04 -12.57 14.73
N ARG A 23 -7.86 -12.49 15.77
CA ARG A 23 -8.56 -13.65 16.31
C ARG A 23 -9.82 -13.97 15.51
N PHE A 24 -10.17 -15.26 15.52
CA PHE A 24 -11.44 -15.70 14.97
C PHE A 24 -12.60 -15.28 15.87
N GLU A 25 -13.50 -14.46 15.36
CA GLU A 25 -14.74 -14.09 16.06
C GLU A 25 -15.93 -14.13 15.08
N LEU A 26 -16.99 -14.83 15.49
CA LEU A 26 -18.25 -14.85 14.76
C LEU A 26 -19.33 -14.23 15.63
N THR A 27 -20.01 -13.21 15.11
CA THR A 27 -21.11 -12.52 15.78
C THR A 27 -22.38 -12.66 14.94
N GLY A 28 -23.44 -13.16 15.54
CA GLY A 28 -24.76 -13.25 14.95
C GLY A 28 -25.71 -12.17 15.47
N PRO A 29 -27.00 -12.22 15.08
CA PRO A 29 -28.02 -11.27 15.53
C PRO A 29 -28.20 -11.21 17.06
N ASP A 30 -28.00 -12.35 17.73
CA ASP A 30 -28.20 -12.49 19.18
C ASP A 30 -26.89 -12.36 19.99
N GLY A 31 -25.78 -12.03 19.34
CA GLY A 31 -24.46 -11.85 19.96
C GLY A 31 -23.39 -12.83 19.47
N PRO A 32 -22.29 -13.00 20.23
CA PRO A 32 -21.21 -13.91 19.86
C PRO A 32 -21.65 -15.35 19.66
N VAL A 33 -21.10 -16.00 18.63
CA VAL A 33 -21.42 -17.38 18.25
C VAL A 33 -20.17 -18.23 18.36
N ASP A 34 -20.16 -19.15 19.30
CA ASP A 34 -19.06 -20.09 19.49
C ASP A 34 -19.20 -21.29 18.54
N LEU A 35 -18.15 -21.60 17.81
CA LEU A 35 -18.05 -22.81 17.00
C LEU A 35 -17.41 -23.95 17.82
N PRO A 36 -17.96 -25.17 17.76
CA PRO A 36 -17.59 -26.25 18.68
C PRO A 36 -16.16 -26.79 18.51
N ASN A 37 -15.49 -26.51 17.39
CA ASN A 37 -14.11 -26.92 17.16
C ASN A 37 -13.40 -26.04 16.15
N LYS A 38 -12.06 -26.06 16.17
CA LYS A 38 -11.17 -25.26 15.32
C LYS A 38 -11.29 -25.59 13.82
N LYS A 39 -11.59 -26.85 13.46
CA LYS A 39 -11.79 -27.24 12.06
C LYS A 39 -13.05 -26.62 11.47
N LEU A 40 -14.09 -26.40 12.28
CA LEU A 40 -15.31 -25.73 11.84
C LEU A 40 -15.07 -24.24 11.63
N ALA A 41 -14.32 -23.60 12.52
CA ALA A 41 -13.87 -22.22 12.35
C ALA A 41 -12.96 -22.08 11.12
N GLY A 42 -12.03 -23.00 10.91
CA GLY A 42 -11.18 -23.06 9.73
C GLY A 42 -11.96 -23.23 8.44
N LEU A 43 -12.96 -24.11 8.40
CA LEU A 43 -13.81 -24.29 7.23
C LEU A 43 -14.57 -23.00 6.87
N LEU A 44 -15.16 -22.34 7.87
CA LEU A 44 -15.85 -21.08 7.64
C LEU A 44 -14.91 -19.98 7.14
N ALA A 45 -13.75 -19.86 7.76
CA ALA A 45 -12.72 -18.87 7.37
C ALA A 45 -12.24 -19.12 5.94
N TYR A 46 -11.94 -20.38 5.59
CA TYR A 46 -11.52 -20.72 4.23
C TYR A 46 -12.58 -20.36 3.18
N LEU A 47 -13.85 -20.69 3.44
CA LEU A 47 -14.94 -20.37 2.54
C LEU A 47 -15.16 -18.85 2.43
N ALA A 48 -14.99 -18.12 3.53
CA ALA A 48 -15.09 -16.66 3.54
C ALA A 48 -13.97 -15.97 2.75
N CYS A 49 -12.72 -16.42 2.91
CA CYS A 49 -11.58 -15.93 2.12
C CYS A 49 -11.65 -16.31 0.64
N SER A 50 -12.34 -17.43 0.32
CA SER A 50 -12.50 -17.89 -1.06
C SER A 50 -13.73 -17.32 -1.76
N ALA A 51 -14.65 -16.69 -1.03
CA ALA A 51 -15.91 -16.19 -1.59
C ALA A 51 -15.64 -15.10 -2.66
N PRO A 52 -16.45 -15.07 -3.75
CA PRO A 52 -17.63 -15.90 -4.03
C PRO A 52 -17.31 -17.20 -4.79
N VAL A 53 -16.04 -17.58 -4.92
CA VAL A 53 -15.61 -18.71 -5.76
C VAL A 53 -15.98 -20.04 -5.12
N PRO A 54 -16.76 -20.91 -5.80
CA PRO A 54 -17.07 -22.25 -5.30
C PRO A 54 -15.81 -23.08 -5.08
N GLN A 55 -15.81 -23.87 -4.02
CA GLN A 55 -14.67 -24.70 -3.64
C GLN A 55 -15.05 -26.20 -3.73
N PRO A 56 -14.23 -27.02 -4.41
CA PRO A 56 -14.47 -28.46 -4.47
C PRO A 56 -14.48 -29.09 -3.07
N ARG A 57 -15.52 -29.89 -2.80
CA ARG A 57 -15.65 -30.58 -1.49
C ARG A 57 -14.49 -31.50 -1.18
N GLU A 58 -13.91 -32.13 -2.19
CA GLU A 58 -12.74 -32.98 -2.05
C GLU A 58 -11.55 -32.17 -1.55
N LYS A 59 -11.30 -30.99 -2.11
CA LYS A 59 -10.27 -30.05 -1.66
C LYS A 59 -10.48 -29.66 -0.20
N LEU A 60 -11.70 -29.33 0.21
CA LEU A 60 -12.05 -28.98 1.60
C LEU A 60 -11.87 -30.15 2.55
N ALA A 61 -12.21 -31.37 2.12
CA ALA A 61 -12.00 -32.58 2.91
C ALA A 61 -10.52 -32.83 3.13
N THR A 62 -9.70 -32.75 2.09
CA THR A 62 -8.22 -32.90 2.18
C THR A 62 -7.60 -31.79 3.04
N LEU A 63 -8.04 -30.54 2.87
CA LEU A 63 -7.53 -29.38 3.60
C LEU A 63 -7.67 -29.52 5.12
N LEU A 64 -8.81 -30.05 5.59
CA LEU A 64 -9.14 -30.07 7.02
C LEU A 64 -9.13 -31.47 7.66
N TRP A 65 -9.10 -32.54 6.87
CA TRP A 65 -9.11 -33.93 7.33
C TRP A 65 -8.23 -34.84 6.48
N GLY A 66 -7.17 -34.30 5.86
CA GLY A 66 -6.27 -35.04 4.97
C GLY A 66 -5.55 -36.19 5.63
N SER A 67 -5.35 -36.16 6.95
CA SER A 67 -4.78 -37.26 7.74
C SER A 67 -5.73 -38.46 7.94
N HIS A 68 -7.00 -38.35 7.53
CA HIS A 68 -8.00 -39.40 7.65
C HIS A 68 -8.18 -40.16 6.32
N PHE A 69 -8.76 -41.36 6.39
CA PHE A 69 -9.20 -42.06 5.17
C PHE A 69 -10.25 -41.21 4.44
N GLU A 70 -10.21 -41.23 3.12
CA GLU A 70 -11.04 -40.37 2.25
C GLU A 70 -12.53 -40.41 2.58
N ALA A 71 -13.11 -41.60 2.79
CA ALA A 71 -14.51 -41.77 3.18
C ALA A 71 -14.85 -41.07 4.51
N GLN A 72 -13.91 -41.14 5.48
CA GLN A 72 -14.06 -40.47 6.78
C GLN A 72 -13.93 -38.95 6.64
N ALA A 73 -12.97 -38.47 5.85
CA ALA A 73 -12.79 -37.05 5.58
C ALA A 73 -14.03 -36.43 4.93
N ARG A 74 -14.61 -37.11 3.93
CA ARG A 74 -15.89 -36.69 3.29
C ARG A 74 -17.07 -36.70 4.27
N GLN A 75 -17.14 -37.67 5.19
CA GLN A 75 -18.18 -37.72 6.21
C GLN A 75 -18.03 -36.58 7.21
N ASN A 76 -16.80 -36.30 7.65
CA ASN A 76 -16.48 -35.19 8.56
C ASN A 76 -16.85 -33.84 7.93
N LEU A 77 -16.53 -33.62 6.66
CA LEU A 77 -16.91 -32.43 5.93
C LEU A 77 -18.43 -32.28 5.87
N ARG A 78 -19.19 -33.37 5.54
CA ARG A 78 -20.65 -33.30 5.53
C ARG A 78 -21.23 -32.88 6.86
N GLN A 79 -20.71 -33.41 7.98
CA GLN A 79 -21.13 -33.03 9.32
C GLN A 79 -20.77 -31.56 9.64
N ALA A 80 -19.59 -31.10 9.23
CA ALA A 80 -19.17 -29.72 9.41
C ALA A 80 -20.08 -28.74 8.64
N LEU A 81 -20.38 -29.02 7.37
CA LEU A 81 -21.29 -28.22 6.56
C LEU A 81 -22.72 -28.22 7.13
N PHE A 82 -23.21 -29.36 7.62
CA PHE A 82 -24.51 -29.42 8.29
C PHE A 82 -24.55 -28.52 9.53
N ARG A 83 -23.49 -28.51 10.35
CA ARG A 83 -23.37 -27.65 11.54
C ARG A 83 -23.31 -26.17 11.15
N LEU A 84 -22.53 -25.81 10.13
CA LEU A 84 -22.48 -24.43 9.62
C LEU A 84 -23.84 -23.96 9.13
N ARG A 85 -24.56 -24.77 8.35
CA ARG A 85 -25.93 -24.44 7.90
C ARG A 85 -26.91 -24.27 9.07
N ARG A 86 -26.77 -25.08 10.12
CA ARG A 86 -27.58 -24.94 11.33
C ARG A 86 -27.30 -23.63 12.08
N THR A 87 -26.05 -23.20 12.11
CA THR A 87 -25.60 -21.98 12.81
C THR A 87 -25.92 -20.73 12.01
N LEU A 88 -25.60 -20.71 10.72
CA LEU A 88 -25.69 -19.54 9.86
C LEU A 88 -27.00 -19.38 9.11
N GLY A 89 -27.81 -20.46 9.04
CA GLY A 89 -28.98 -20.58 8.20
C GLY A 89 -28.73 -21.44 6.97
N GLN A 90 -29.80 -22.04 6.44
CA GLN A 90 -29.71 -22.98 5.30
C GLN A 90 -29.18 -22.33 4.03
N ASP A 91 -29.49 -21.06 3.83
CA ASP A 91 -29.17 -20.29 2.61
C ASP A 91 -27.76 -19.66 2.68
N ALA A 92 -27.07 -19.76 3.82
CA ALA A 92 -25.72 -19.19 3.97
C ALA A 92 -24.64 -19.92 3.15
N LEU A 93 -24.88 -21.18 2.81
CA LEU A 93 -23.97 -22.00 2.01
C LEU A 93 -24.69 -22.52 0.77
N ILE A 94 -24.19 -22.13 -0.39
CA ILE A 94 -24.70 -22.54 -1.71
C ILE A 94 -23.79 -23.63 -2.27
N GLY A 95 -24.35 -24.64 -2.90
CA GLY A 95 -23.60 -25.68 -3.60
C GLY A 95 -24.33 -27.01 -3.67
N ASP A 96 -23.71 -27.95 -4.34
CA ASP A 96 -24.20 -29.29 -4.61
C ASP A 96 -23.28 -30.38 -3.97
N ASP A 97 -23.25 -31.56 -4.56
CA ASP A 97 -22.40 -32.65 -4.06
C ASP A 97 -20.91 -32.53 -4.47
N GLU A 98 -20.57 -31.65 -5.38
CA GLU A 98 -19.21 -31.46 -5.90
C GLU A 98 -18.56 -30.20 -5.31
N GLU A 99 -19.28 -29.10 -5.24
CA GLU A 99 -18.75 -27.79 -4.83
C GLU A 99 -19.62 -27.11 -3.77
N ILE A 100 -19.00 -26.18 -3.03
CA ILE A 100 -19.67 -25.36 -2.01
C ILE A 100 -19.04 -23.97 -1.97
N SER A 101 -19.88 -22.94 -1.78
CA SER A 101 -19.44 -21.57 -1.56
C SER A 101 -20.27 -20.89 -0.46
N LEU A 102 -19.77 -19.80 0.06
CA LEU A 102 -20.53 -18.90 0.91
C LEU A 102 -21.47 -18.06 0.05
N CYS A 103 -22.74 -17.91 0.46
CA CYS A 103 -23.67 -17.04 -0.22
C CYS A 103 -23.21 -15.58 -0.11
N PRO A 104 -23.10 -14.83 -1.23
CA PRO A 104 -22.78 -13.42 -1.17
C PRO A 104 -23.73 -12.64 -0.25
N GLY A 105 -23.17 -11.85 0.66
CA GLY A 105 -23.94 -11.07 1.63
C GLY A 105 -24.48 -11.84 2.84
N ALA A 106 -24.28 -13.16 2.94
CA ALA A 106 -24.68 -13.92 4.13
C ALA A 106 -23.86 -13.56 5.37
N ILE A 107 -22.60 -13.22 5.16
CA ILE A 107 -21.63 -12.88 6.22
C ILE A 107 -20.87 -11.61 5.80
N ASP A 108 -20.77 -10.64 6.71
CA ASP A 108 -19.85 -9.50 6.62
C ASP A 108 -18.49 -9.95 7.15
N CYS A 109 -17.55 -10.23 6.26
CA CYS A 109 -16.21 -10.70 6.59
C CYS A 109 -15.20 -9.55 6.53
N ASP A 110 -14.44 -9.35 7.61
CA ASP A 110 -13.43 -8.29 7.71
C ASP A 110 -12.32 -8.44 6.67
N ALA A 111 -11.87 -9.65 6.35
CA ALA A 111 -10.85 -9.90 5.34
C ALA A 111 -11.33 -9.50 3.93
N ALA A 112 -12.56 -9.88 3.55
CA ALA A 112 -13.14 -9.49 2.26
C ALA A 112 -13.36 -7.97 2.17
N ARG A 113 -13.83 -7.35 3.26
CA ARG A 113 -14.03 -5.91 3.34
C ARG A 113 -12.70 -5.14 3.30
N PHE A 114 -11.67 -5.66 3.96
CA PHE A 114 -10.32 -5.13 3.90
C PHE A 114 -9.80 -5.08 2.46
N GLU A 115 -9.92 -6.16 1.70
CA GLU A 115 -9.49 -6.21 0.30
C GLU A 115 -10.30 -5.24 -0.59
N ALA A 116 -11.61 -5.17 -0.40
CA ALA A 116 -12.45 -4.24 -1.13
C ALA A 116 -12.05 -2.78 -0.90
N LEU A 117 -11.81 -2.39 0.36
CA LEU A 117 -11.37 -1.04 0.73
C LEU A 117 -9.99 -0.68 0.15
N ILE A 118 -9.06 -1.64 0.11
CA ILE A 118 -7.75 -1.45 -0.55
C ILE A 118 -7.92 -1.23 -2.05
N GLY A 119 -8.84 -1.97 -2.68
CA GLY A 119 -9.18 -1.82 -4.09
C GLY A 119 -9.74 -0.45 -4.46
N GLU A 120 -10.50 0.19 -3.57
CA GLU A 120 -10.99 1.56 -3.74
C GLU A 120 -9.86 2.60 -3.75
N GLY A 121 -8.82 2.41 -2.92
CA GLY A 121 -7.59 3.16 -2.92
C GLY A 121 -7.67 4.63 -2.47
N SER A 122 -8.81 5.13 -2.04
CA SER A 122 -8.93 6.48 -1.46
C SER A 122 -8.27 6.55 -0.07
N SER A 123 -7.83 7.73 0.38
CA SER A 123 -7.22 7.91 1.70
C SER A 123 -8.15 7.41 2.82
N THR A 124 -9.44 7.68 2.72
CA THR A 124 -10.45 7.24 3.70
C THR A 124 -10.66 5.72 3.68
N SER A 125 -10.69 5.11 2.50
CA SER A 125 -10.82 3.65 2.36
C SER A 125 -9.57 2.92 2.86
N LEU A 126 -8.38 3.45 2.54
CA LEU A 126 -7.11 2.89 3.05
C LEU A 126 -7.03 2.99 4.57
N ALA A 127 -7.40 4.13 5.17
CA ALA A 127 -7.47 4.28 6.63
C ALA A 127 -8.42 3.26 7.26
N SER A 128 -9.61 3.07 6.67
CA SER A 128 -10.59 2.08 7.13
C SER A 128 -10.08 0.65 6.99
N ALA A 129 -9.36 0.34 5.91
CA ALA A 129 -8.72 -0.97 5.72
C ALA A 129 -7.65 -1.23 6.80
N ILE A 130 -6.79 -0.25 7.07
CA ILE A 130 -5.75 -0.34 8.11
C ILE A 130 -6.39 -0.59 9.48
N ASP A 131 -7.51 0.06 9.76
CA ASP A 131 -8.25 -0.14 11.01
C ASP A 131 -8.87 -1.54 11.15
N LEU A 132 -9.15 -2.24 10.04
CA LEU A 132 -9.60 -3.63 10.07
C LEU A 132 -8.46 -4.61 10.35
N TYR A 133 -7.23 -4.29 9.97
CA TYR A 133 -6.08 -5.17 10.15
C TYR A 133 -5.58 -5.15 11.61
N LYS A 134 -6.13 -6.05 12.43
CA LYS A 134 -5.78 -6.16 13.87
C LYS A 134 -4.61 -7.10 14.15
N GLY A 135 -4.18 -7.88 13.17
CA GLY A 135 -3.09 -8.84 13.28
C GLY A 135 -3.13 -9.90 12.19
N ILE A 136 -2.29 -10.92 12.36
CA ILE A 136 -2.20 -12.02 11.39
C ILE A 136 -3.53 -12.78 11.31
N LEU A 137 -3.89 -13.21 10.11
CA LEU A 137 -5.08 -14.01 9.85
C LEU A 137 -5.16 -15.22 10.81
N LEU A 138 -6.31 -15.37 11.50
CA LEU A 138 -6.61 -16.55 12.36
C LEU A 138 -5.50 -16.81 13.39
N ALA A 139 -5.12 -15.81 14.18
CA ALA A 139 -4.04 -15.89 15.15
C ALA A 139 -4.22 -17.01 16.19
N ASP A 140 -5.47 -17.40 16.48
CA ASP A 140 -5.85 -18.37 17.52
C ASP A 140 -6.44 -19.67 16.97
N VAL A 141 -6.52 -19.86 15.65
CA VAL A 141 -7.04 -21.07 15.03
C VAL A 141 -5.90 -22.00 14.61
N THR A 142 -5.76 -23.12 15.32
CA THR A 142 -4.78 -24.15 15.00
C THR A 142 -5.48 -25.41 14.49
N VAL A 143 -5.11 -25.87 13.31
CA VAL A 143 -5.51 -27.15 12.70
C VAL A 143 -4.24 -27.89 12.32
N THR A 144 -4.13 -29.15 12.68
CA THR A 144 -2.90 -29.96 12.56
C THR A 144 -2.75 -30.68 11.22
N GLU A 145 -3.40 -30.18 10.16
CA GLU A 145 -3.29 -30.74 8.81
C GLU A 145 -2.26 -29.94 8.00
N GLU A 146 -1.38 -30.63 7.27
CA GLU A 146 -0.30 -29.99 6.50
C GLU A 146 -0.88 -29.03 5.42
N ALA A 147 -1.85 -29.50 4.63
CA ALA A 147 -2.50 -28.70 3.61
C ALA A 147 -3.15 -27.42 4.17
N TRP A 148 -3.69 -27.48 5.39
CA TRP A 148 -4.20 -26.30 6.10
C TRP A 148 -3.09 -25.34 6.46
N SER A 149 -1.97 -25.85 6.98
CA SER A 149 -0.83 -25.03 7.41
C SER A 149 -0.22 -24.29 6.24
N ASP A 150 -0.08 -24.96 5.10
CA ASP A 150 0.45 -24.38 3.86
C ASP A 150 -0.47 -23.28 3.32
N TRP A 151 -1.78 -23.54 3.25
CA TRP A 151 -2.74 -22.53 2.82
C TRP A 151 -2.73 -21.32 3.77
N LEU A 152 -2.77 -21.57 5.09
CA LEU A 152 -2.82 -20.50 6.09
C LEU A 152 -1.55 -19.64 6.06
N ALA A 153 -0.38 -20.25 5.87
CA ALA A 153 0.89 -19.52 5.73
C ALA A 153 0.89 -18.63 4.49
N GLY A 154 0.47 -19.16 3.35
CA GLY A 154 0.35 -18.39 2.10
C GLY A 154 -0.64 -17.23 2.21
N GLU A 155 -1.80 -17.47 2.82
CA GLU A 155 -2.85 -16.45 2.96
C GLU A 155 -2.46 -15.36 3.99
N ARG A 156 -1.78 -15.74 5.08
CA ARG A 156 -1.18 -14.78 6.02
C ARG A 156 -0.18 -13.86 5.35
N GLN A 157 0.74 -14.43 4.58
CA GLN A 157 1.74 -13.64 3.85
C GLN A 157 1.10 -12.71 2.83
N ARG A 158 0.08 -13.19 2.11
CA ARG A 158 -0.66 -12.39 1.13
C ARG A 158 -1.35 -11.18 1.78
N LEU A 159 -2.09 -11.40 2.87
CA LEU A 159 -2.81 -10.35 3.58
C LEU A 159 -1.87 -9.39 4.31
N GLU A 160 -0.75 -9.88 4.85
CA GLU A 160 0.29 -9.03 5.44
C GLU A 160 0.90 -8.09 4.39
N ASN A 161 1.26 -8.61 3.21
CA ASN A 161 1.78 -7.78 2.13
C ASN A 161 0.76 -6.73 1.69
N LEU A 162 -0.52 -7.09 1.56
CA LEU A 162 -1.60 -6.14 1.24
C LEU A 162 -1.74 -5.06 2.32
N ALA A 163 -1.64 -5.42 3.60
CA ALA A 163 -1.71 -4.47 4.70
C ALA A 163 -0.53 -3.49 4.68
N LEU A 164 0.69 -3.99 4.47
CA LEU A 164 1.88 -3.16 4.38
C LEU A 164 1.82 -2.20 3.17
N ASP A 165 1.38 -2.69 2.01
CA ASP A 165 1.22 -1.86 0.83
C ASP A 165 0.12 -0.79 1.00
N ALA A 166 -0.99 -1.13 1.68
CA ALA A 166 -2.04 -0.18 2.02
C ALA A 166 -1.54 0.91 2.99
N MET A 167 -0.79 0.51 4.03
CA MET A 167 -0.17 1.44 4.99
C MET A 167 0.81 2.38 4.30
N ASN A 168 1.66 1.86 3.42
CA ASN A 168 2.63 2.67 2.67
C ASN A 168 1.94 3.65 1.71
N ARG A 169 0.93 3.20 0.98
CA ARG A 169 0.12 4.08 0.10
C ARG A 169 -0.58 5.18 0.88
N HIS A 170 -1.18 4.84 2.02
CA HIS A 170 -1.86 5.82 2.86
C HIS A 170 -0.87 6.83 3.46
N ALA A 171 0.27 6.37 4.01
CA ALA A 171 1.30 7.25 4.53
C ALA A 171 1.86 8.19 3.44
N GLU A 172 2.03 7.70 2.21
CA GLU A 172 2.45 8.53 1.07
C GLU A 172 1.41 9.60 0.73
N GLN A 173 0.11 9.25 0.68
CA GLN A 173 -0.99 10.21 0.46
C GLN A 173 -1.05 11.29 1.54
N GLU A 174 -0.86 10.90 2.81
CA GLU A 174 -0.81 11.83 3.95
C GLU A 174 0.39 12.79 3.83
N LEU A 175 1.56 12.30 3.43
CA LEU A 175 2.73 13.15 3.17
C LEU A 175 2.48 14.15 2.03
N GLN A 176 1.87 13.72 0.94
CA GLN A 176 1.53 14.58 -0.19
C GLN A 176 0.50 15.66 0.19
N SER A 177 -0.39 15.34 1.12
CA SER A 177 -1.39 16.27 1.67
C SER A 177 -0.83 17.20 2.76
N GLY A 178 0.45 17.07 3.13
CA GLY A 178 1.10 17.85 4.16
C GLY A 178 0.86 17.35 5.59
N ASN A 179 0.19 16.21 5.77
CA ASN A 179 -0.16 15.61 7.05
C ASN A 179 0.96 14.70 7.58
N ALA A 180 2.16 15.25 7.77
CA ALA A 180 3.35 14.46 8.10
C ALA A 180 3.23 13.70 9.44
N GLU A 181 2.46 14.17 10.40
CA GLU A 181 2.19 13.47 11.68
C GLU A 181 1.35 12.19 11.46
N SER A 182 0.30 12.29 10.64
CA SER A 182 -0.53 11.13 10.25
C SER A 182 0.30 10.09 9.49
N ALA A 183 1.09 10.55 8.53
CA ALA A 183 2.00 9.69 7.77
C ALA A 183 3.00 8.96 8.68
N LEU A 184 3.58 9.67 9.66
CA LEU A 184 4.50 9.09 10.64
C LEU A 184 3.83 8.00 11.47
N LYS A 185 2.59 8.22 11.92
CA LYS A 185 1.83 7.22 12.67
C LYS A 185 1.61 5.95 11.85
N VAL A 186 1.15 6.09 10.60
CA VAL A 186 0.86 4.94 9.72
C VAL A 186 2.14 4.20 9.33
N ALA A 187 3.22 4.90 9.01
CA ALA A 187 4.50 4.27 8.69
C ALA A 187 5.08 3.49 9.90
N ASN A 188 4.90 3.98 11.12
CA ASN A 188 5.27 3.21 12.33
C ASN A 188 4.38 1.97 12.55
N GLN A 189 3.11 1.99 12.16
CA GLN A 189 2.26 0.81 12.16
C GLN A 189 2.79 -0.24 11.18
N ALA A 190 3.22 0.16 9.98
CA ALA A 190 3.82 -0.75 9.00
C ALA A 190 5.12 -1.40 9.54
N ILE A 191 5.98 -0.62 10.21
CA ILE A 191 7.20 -1.15 10.86
C ILE A 191 6.84 -2.14 11.99
N ALA A 192 5.76 -1.89 12.74
CA ALA A 192 5.31 -2.81 13.78
C ALA A 192 4.79 -4.14 13.22
N VAL A 193 4.25 -4.17 11.99
CA VAL A 193 3.87 -5.39 11.28
C VAL A 193 5.12 -6.11 10.76
N ASN A 194 6.03 -5.40 10.11
CA ASN A 194 7.26 -5.98 9.58
C ASN A 194 8.42 -4.97 9.66
N ALA A 195 9.30 -5.20 10.64
CA ALA A 195 10.41 -4.30 10.96
C ALA A 195 11.54 -4.27 9.91
N LEU A 196 11.55 -5.21 8.95
CA LEU A 196 12.58 -5.29 7.92
C LEU A 196 12.17 -4.61 6.60
N ARG A 197 10.97 -4.02 6.53
CA ARG A 197 10.47 -3.32 5.35
C ARG A 197 11.07 -1.92 5.23
N GLU A 198 12.10 -1.76 4.42
CA GLU A 198 12.79 -0.47 4.21
C GLU A 198 11.90 0.63 3.63
N ASP A 199 10.90 0.29 2.83
CA ASP A 199 9.93 1.25 2.29
C ASP A 199 9.17 1.98 3.40
N ALA A 200 8.74 1.26 4.45
CA ALA A 200 8.11 1.87 5.63
C ALA A 200 9.07 2.77 6.41
N HIS A 201 10.33 2.34 6.57
CA HIS A 201 11.37 3.18 7.21
C HIS A 201 11.66 4.46 6.42
N ARG A 202 11.69 4.39 5.08
CA ARG A 202 11.81 5.60 4.23
C ARG A 202 10.66 6.58 4.45
N LEU A 203 9.45 6.09 4.63
CA LEU A 203 8.29 6.95 4.95
C LEU A 203 8.44 7.62 6.32
N VAL A 204 8.91 6.89 7.33
CA VAL A 204 9.22 7.48 8.66
C VAL A 204 10.27 8.58 8.52
N ILE A 205 11.38 8.33 7.81
CA ILE A 205 12.44 9.31 7.59
C ILE A 205 11.89 10.56 6.89
N ARG A 206 11.08 10.41 5.83
CA ARG A 206 10.44 11.52 5.10
C ARG A 206 9.45 12.28 5.97
N ALA A 207 8.62 11.58 6.73
CA ALA A 207 7.64 12.20 7.63
C ALA A 207 8.31 13.00 8.76
N LEU A 208 9.37 12.45 9.36
CA LEU A 208 10.17 13.16 10.36
C LEU A 208 10.83 14.42 9.76
N ALA A 209 11.38 14.31 8.56
CA ALA A 209 12.01 15.44 7.87
C ALA A 209 10.97 16.53 7.52
N ALA A 210 9.78 16.15 7.05
CA ALA A 210 8.67 17.07 6.75
C ALA A 210 8.15 17.80 8.02
N ASN A 211 8.19 17.12 9.19
CA ASN A 211 7.89 17.71 10.49
C ASN A 211 9.05 18.56 11.08
N GLY A 212 10.11 18.84 10.32
CA GLY A 212 11.28 19.58 10.79
C GLY A 212 12.22 18.79 11.72
N ARG A 213 11.92 17.53 12.01
CA ARG A 213 12.64 16.63 12.92
C ARG A 213 13.78 15.88 12.22
N ARG A 214 14.63 16.62 11.49
CA ARG A 214 15.69 16.04 10.65
C ARG A 214 16.70 15.22 11.46
N ALA A 215 17.05 15.64 12.69
CA ALA A 215 17.96 14.88 13.55
C ALA A 215 17.36 13.52 13.94
N ASP A 216 16.07 13.44 14.18
CA ASP A 216 15.38 12.18 14.48
C ASP A 216 15.29 11.28 13.25
N ALA A 217 15.13 11.86 12.05
CA ALA A 217 15.18 11.13 10.80
C ALA A 217 16.53 10.41 10.59
N LEU A 218 17.65 11.11 10.87
CA LEU A 218 18.98 10.51 10.78
C LEU A 218 19.21 9.42 11.82
N LYS A 219 18.79 9.62 13.07
CA LYS A 219 18.84 8.59 14.11
C LYS A 219 17.99 7.36 13.75
N HIS A 220 16.86 7.57 13.07
CA HIS A 220 16.03 6.46 12.61
C HIS A 220 16.73 5.63 11.53
N TYR A 221 17.43 6.29 10.60
CA TYR A 221 18.26 5.62 9.61
C TYR A 221 19.40 4.80 10.24
N ASP A 222 20.09 5.35 11.22
CA ASP A 222 21.19 4.65 11.88
C ASP A 222 20.68 3.35 12.56
N ARG A 223 19.51 3.41 13.22
CA ARG A 223 18.85 2.22 13.79
C ARG A 223 18.42 1.21 12.73
N LEU A 224 17.94 1.67 11.58
CA LEU A 224 17.60 0.79 10.47
C LEU A 224 18.85 0.05 9.96
N ALA A 225 19.96 0.78 9.78
CA ALA A 225 21.21 0.17 9.32
C ALA A 225 21.72 -0.90 10.29
N GLU A 226 21.69 -0.62 11.61
CA GLU A 226 22.02 -1.60 12.64
C GLU A 226 21.07 -2.82 12.63
N LEU A 227 19.79 -2.61 12.37
CA LEU A 227 18.79 -3.68 12.28
C LEU A 227 19.05 -4.60 11.08
N LEU A 228 19.27 -4.03 9.90
CA LEU A 228 19.50 -4.79 8.67
C LEU A 228 20.82 -5.58 8.73
N GLU A 229 21.87 -4.98 9.27
CA GLU A 229 23.15 -5.65 9.49
C GLU A 229 22.99 -6.84 10.44
N ARG A 230 22.29 -6.66 11.56
CA ARG A 230 22.11 -7.71 12.57
C ARG A 230 21.24 -8.88 12.09
N GLU A 231 20.13 -8.61 11.39
CA GLU A 231 19.12 -9.62 11.02
C GLU A 231 19.41 -10.27 9.67
N LEU A 232 20.02 -9.53 8.73
CA LEU A 232 20.19 -9.97 7.33
C LEU A 232 21.64 -9.92 6.84
N ASP A 233 22.58 -9.37 7.62
CA ASP A 233 23.99 -9.15 7.22
C ASP A 233 24.11 -8.28 5.95
N VAL A 234 23.22 -7.27 5.82
CA VAL A 234 23.20 -6.33 4.69
C VAL A 234 23.07 -4.88 5.15
N GLY A 235 23.59 -3.95 4.34
CA GLY A 235 23.35 -2.52 4.56
C GLY A 235 22.02 -2.04 3.92
N PRO A 236 21.59 -0.81 4.24
CA PRO A 236 20.40 -0.21 3.64
C PRO A 236 20.47 -0.10 2.11
N ASP A 237 19.30 -0.22 1.46
CA ASP A 237 19.13 -0.07 0.01
C ASP A 237 19.67 1.28 -0.50
N PRO A 238 20.24 1.35 -1.73
CA PRO A 238 20.72 2.60 -2.33
C PRO A 238 19.68 3.73 -2.36
N ILE A 239 18.40 3.43 -2.49
CA ILE A 239 17.31 4.42 -2.45
C ILE A 239 17.23 5.07 -1.07
N THR A 240 17.33 4.26 0.00
CA THR A 240 17.33 4.72 1.39
C THR A 240 18.58 5.56 1.69
N GLN A 241 19.76 5.12 1.21
CA GLN A 241 21.01 5.86 1.35
C GLN A 241 20.95 7.23 0.65
N THR A 242 20.42 7.28 -0.57
CA THR A 242 20.25 8.52 -1.35
C THR A 242 19.32 9.51 -0.65
N LEU A 243 18.22 9.05 -0.10
CA LEU A 243 17.30 9.87 0.69
C LEU A 243 18.01 10.54 1.87
N VAL A 244 18.80 9.77 2.61
CA VAL A 244 19.51 10.27 3.80
C VAL A 244 20.68 11.18 3.43
N ALA A 245 21.38 10.91 2.32
CA ALA A 245 22.43 11.81 1.82
C ALA A 245 21.86 13.21 1.50
N GLY A 246 20.70 13.28 0.87
CA GLY A 246 19.99 14.54 0.62
C GLY A 246 19.60 15.27 1.91
N LEU A 247 19.16 14.55 2.94
CA LEU A 247 18.84 15.14 4.25
C LEU A 247 20.09 15.69 4.96
N ARG A 248 21.23 14.97 4.90
CA ARG A 248 22.50 15.43 5.46
C ARG A 248 23.00 16.71 4.77
N GLN A 249 22.92 16.77 3.45
CA GLN A 249 23.28 17.96 2.69
C GLN A 249 22.42 19.18 3.07
N SER A 250 21.11 18.98 3.21
CA SER A 250 20.20 20.07 3.62
C SER A 250 20.44 20.56 5.05
N LEU A 251 20.94 19.70 5.95
CA LEU A 251 21.35 20.10 7.29
C LEU A 251 22.66 20.89 7.27
N ALA A 252 23.65 20.45 6.47
CA ALA A 252 24.90 21.17 6.31
C ALA A 252 24.70 22.58 5.71
N ALA A 253 23.75 22.71 4.77
CA ALA A 253 23.35 24.00 4.21
C ALA A 253 22.57 24.89 5.21
N GLY A 254 21.86 24.28 6.18
CA GLY A 254 21.08 25.00 7.21
C GLY A 254 21.88 25.43 8.45
N VAL A 255 23.13 25.00 8.58
CA VAL A 255 24.06 25.40 9.66
C VAL A 255 24.94 26.60 9.25
N ALA A 256 24.93 26.98 7.98
CA ALA A 256 25.49 28.26 7.57
C ALA A 256 24.63 29.39 8.14
N GLU A 257 25.22 30.27 8.94
CA GLU A 257 24.63 31.49 9.49
C GLU A 257 23.75 32.21 8.45
N PRO A 258 22.67 32.90 8.88
CA PRO A 258 21.86 33.67 7.93
C PRO A 258 22.80 34.65 7.21
N PRO A 259 22.87 34.60 5.86
CA PRO A 259 23.67 35.59 5.17
C PRO A 259 22.98 36.94 5.40
N SER A 260 23.74 37.86 6.00
CA SER A 260 23.47 39.28 5.87
C SER A 260 23.19 39.57 4.41
N ASP A 261 22.09 40.28 4.12
CA ASP A 261 21.60 40.67 2.80
C ASP A 261 22.71 41.15 1.82
N VAL A 262 23.44 40.27 1.22
CA VAL A 262 24.11 40.48 -0.06
C VAL A 262 24.34 39.10 -0.65
N THR A 263 23.45 38.59 -1.48
CA THR A 263 23.68 37.40 -2.29
C THR A 263 24.74 37.75 -3.32
N PRO A 264 26.00 37.24 -3.22
CA PRO A 264 26.91 37.38 -4.35
C PRO A 264 26.32 36.60 -5.53
N PRO A 265 26.30 37.14 -6.75
CA PRO A 265 25.85 36.42 -7.90
C PRO A 265 26.62 35.11 -8.02
N LEU A 266 25.91 33.98 -8.26
CA LEU A 266 26.52 32.69 -8.54
C LEU A 266 27.66 32.90 -9.59
N PRO A 267 28.89 32.41 -9.33
CA PRO A 267 29.95 32.55 -10.32
C PRO A 267 29.46 31.87 -11.62
N LEU A 268 29.42 32.65 -12.67
CA LEU A 268 29.05 32.13 -14.00
C LEU A 268 30.04 31.02 -14.36
N PRO A 269 29.58 29.84 -14.80
CA PRO A 269 30.48 28.77 -15.22
C PRO A 269 31.46 29.29 -16.28
N ASP A 270 32.71 28.84 -16.26
CA ASP A 270 33.73 29.19 -17.26
C ASP A 270 33.38 28.71 -18.68
N ARG A 271 32.32 27.93 -18.80
CA ARG A 271 31.74 27.44 -20.07
C ARG A 271 30.47 28.18 -20.42
N PRO A 272 30.19 28.39 -21.71
CA PRO A 272 28.90 28.90 -22.15
C PRO A 272 27.77 28.04 -21.59
N SER A 273 26.81 28.66 -20.91
CA SER A 273 25.70 27.99 -20.27
C SER A 273 24.36 28.49 -20.82
N ILE A 274 23.41 27.58 -21.02
CA ILE A 274 22.09 27.85 -21.61
C ILE A 274 20.99 27.17 -20.78
N ALA A 275 19.88 27.88 -20.62
CA ALA A 275 18.64 27.32 -20.11
C ALA A 275 17.56 27.43 -21.19
N VAL A 276 16.80 26.36 -21.41
CA VAL A 276 15.64 26.34 -22.29
C VAL A 276 14.39 26.45 -21.43
N LEU A 277 13.67 27.56 -21.55
CA LEU A 277 12.43 27.77 -20.80
C LEU A 277 11.26 27.06 -21.48
N PRO A 278 10.24 26.65 -20.71
CA PRO A 278 9.05 26.03 -21.27
C PRO A 278 8.31 27.01 -22.19
N PHE A 279 7.81 26.51 -23.31
CA PHE A 279 7.02 27.32 -24.25
C PHE A 279 5.60 27.51 -23.68
N ALA A 280 5.06 28.73 -23.86
CA ALA A 280 3.68 29.00 -23.55
C ALA A 280 2.79 28.52 -24.72
N ASN A 281 1.79 27.69 -24.42
CA ASN A 281 0.78 27.33 -25.42
C ASN A 281 -0.14 28.52 -25.69
N MET A 282 -0.02 29.14 -26.86
CA MET A 282 -0.83 30.27 -27.26
C MET A 282 -2.10 29.89 -28.04
N SER A 283 -2.31 28.58 -28.30
CA SER A 283 -3.46 28.11 -29.11
C SER A 283 -4.73 27.92 -28.28
N GLY A 284 -4.64 27.84 -26.95
CA GLY A 284 -5.78 27.55 -26.04
C GLY A 284 -6.26 26.10 -26.08
N ASP A 285 -5.62 25.21 -26.83
CA ASP A 285 -5.95 23.80 -26.91
C ASP A 285 -5.08 23.01 -25.93
N PRO A 286 -5.68 22.30 -24.92
CA PRO A 286 -4.94 21.54 -23.93
C PRO A 286 -4.07 20.41 -24.51
N GLU A 287 -4.43 19.83 -25.65
CA GLU A 287 -3.64 18.76 -26.28
C GLU A 287 -2.31 19.28 -26.86
N GLN A 288 -2.22 20.58 -27.20
CA GLN A 288 -1.00 21.18 -27.68
C GLN A 288 -0.01 21.55 -26.55
N GLU A 289 -0.40 21.53 -25.32
CA GLU A 289 0.50 21.73 -24.17
C GLU A 289 1.52 20.58 -24.05
N TYR A 290 1.07 19.35 -24.26
CA TYR A 290 1.96 18.17 -24.29
C TYR A 290 2.98 18.25 -25.45
N PHE A 291 2.57 18.74 -26.60
CA PHE A 291 3.46 18.93 -27.75
C PHE A 291 4.53 20.00 -27.46
N ALA A 292 4.14 21.13 -26.86
CA ALA A 292 5.09 22.19 -26.46
C ALA A 292 6.15 21.71 -25.49
N ASP A 293 5.76 20.89 -24.49
CA ASP A 293 6.68 20.28 -23.53
C ASP A 293 7.62 19.25 -24.18
N GLY A 294 7.14 18.49 -25.16
CA GLY A 294 7.94 17.53 -25.94
C GLY A 294 9.02 18.22 -26.79
N VAL A 295 8.68 19.33 -27.44
CA VAL A 295 9.64 20.11 -28.21
C VAL A 295 10.78 20.66 -27.35
N VAL A 296 10.49 21.12 -26.12
CA VAL A 296 11.52 21.58 -25.17
C VAL A 296 12.46 20.43 -24.79
N GLU A 297 11.94 19.22 -24.62
CA GLU A 297 12.74 18.04 -24.30
C GLU A 297 13.67 17.61 -25.43
N ASP A 298 13.19 17.68 -26.68
CA ASP A 298 14.00 17.42 -27.87
C ASP A 298 15.12 18.45 -28.02
N ILE A 299 14.83 19.74 -27.79
CA ILE A 299 15.82 20.81 -27.80
C ILE A 299 16.89 20.58 -26.72
N LEU A 300 16.49 20.28 -25.49
CA LEU A 300 17.43 20.01 -24.39
C LEU A 300 18.30 18.80 -24.72
N THR A 301 17.72 17.74 -25.28
CA THR A 301 18.46 16.54 -25.71
C THR A 301 19.46 16.85 -26.82
N ALA A 302 19.08 17.65 -27.79
CA ALA A 302 19.96 18.07 -28.87
C ALA A 302 21.13 18.93 -28.35
N LEU A 303 20.86 19.91 -27.48
CA LEU A 303 21.86 20.80 -26.89
C LEU A 303 22.81 20.04 -25.94
N SER A 304 22.35 19.03 -25.22
CA SER A 304 23.20 18.23 -24.32
C SER A 304 24.29 17.42 -25.03
N ARG A 305 24.18 17.21 -26.34
CA ARG A 305 25.21 16.56 -27.17
C ARG A 305 26.39 17.46 -27.46
N ILE A 306 26.29 18.76 -27.18
CA ILE A 306 27.34 19.74 -27.42
C ILE A 306 28.28 19.78 -26.21
N ARG A 307 29.42 19.14 -26.29
CA ARG A 307 30.37 18.90 -25.16
C ARG A 307 30.90 20.17 -24.48
N TRP A 308 30.96 21.30 -25.14
CA TRP A 308 31.47 22.56 -24.58
C TRP A 308 30.35 23.45 -24.01
N LEU A 309 29.07 23.10 -24.20
CA LEU A 309 27.91 23.84 -23.72
C LEU A 309 27.40 23.21 -22.42
N PHE A 310 27.19 24.04 -21.39
CA PHE A 310 26.53 23.61 -20.17
C PHE A 310 25.03 23.86 -20.29
N VAL A 311 24.23 22.79 -20.30
CA VAL A 311 22.77 22.86 -20.45
C VAL A 311 22.12 22.65 -19.10
N ILE A 312 21.27 23.58 -18.67
CA ILE A 312 20.51 23.46 -17.41
C ILE A 312 19.48 22.35 -17.53
N ALA A 313 19.35 21.55 -16.45
CA ALA A 313 18.40 20.46 -16.40
C ALA A 313 16.96 20.95 -16.56
N ARG A 314 16.11 20.18 -17.26
CA ARG A 314 14.69 20.45 -17.51
C ARG A 314 13.94 20.87 -16.24
N GLN A 315 14.10 20.16 -15.12
CA GLN A 315 13.38 20.43 -13.88
C GLN A 315 13.62 21.86 -13.36
N SER A 316 14.84 22.36 -13.48
CA SER A 316 15.17 23.73 -13.04
C SER A 316 14.53 24.80 -13.96
N SER A 317 14.46 24.57 -15.26
CA SER A 317 13.81 25.49 -16.22
C SER A 317 12.29 25.45 -16.11
N PHE A 318 11.70 24.27 -15.85
CA PHE A 318 10.24 24.09 -15.74
C PHE A 318 9.64 24.63 -14.45
N SER A 319 10.44 24.93 -13.42
CA SER A 319 9.95 25.63 -12.22
C SER A 319 9.43 27.05 -12.50
N TYR A 320 9.75 27.59 -13.69
CA TYR A 320 9.27 28.90 -14.16
C TYR A 320 8.05 28.83 -15.08
N LYS A 321 7.50 27.63 -15.38
CA LYS A 321 6.31 27.46 -16.22
C LYS A 321 5.12 28.22 -15.64
N GLY A 322 4.50 29.08 -16.46
CA GLY A 322 3.34 29.87 -16.07
C GLY A 322 3.64 31.09 -15.17
N ARG A 323 4.91 31.40 -14.91
CA ARG A 323 5.29 32.61 -14.17
C ARG A 323 5.69 33.75 -15.13
N ALA A 324 5.15 34.94 -14.92
CA ALA A 324 5.59 36.14 -15.62
C ALA A 324 6.85 36.69 -14.95
N VAL A 325 8.01 36.13 -15.26
CA VAL A 325 9.30 36.55 -14.72
C VAL A 325 10.19 37.08 -15.84
N ASP A 326 10.98 38.14 -15.56
CA ASP A 326 11.94 38.67 -16.50
C ASP A 326 13.04 37.64 -16.83
N VAL A 327 13.26 37.37 -18.11
CA VAL A 327 14.28 36.43 -18.62
C VAL A 327 15.68 36.73 -18.02
N LYS A 328 16.01 38.01 -17.83
CA LYS A 328 17.28 38.42 -17.18
C LYS A 328 17.35 38.01 -15.70
N GLN A 329 16.23 37.96 -15.01
CA GLN A 329 16.15 37.51 -13.64
C GLN A 329 16.31 36.01 -13.58
N ILE A 330 15.63 35.25 -14.45
CA ILE A 330 15.77 33.79 -14.57
C ILE A 330 17.22 33.41 -14.89
N GLY A 331 17.86 34.13 -15.82
CA GLY A 331 19.26 33.90 -16.16
C GLY A 331 20.23 34.05 -14.97
N ARG A 332 19.96 35.02 -14.09
CA ARG A 332 20.75 35.21 -12.85
C ARG A 332 20.46 34.12 -11.81
N GLU A 333 19.20 33.73 -11.67
CA GLU A 333 18.78 32.69 -10.71
C GLU A 333 19.28 31.30 -11.11
N LEU A 334 19.31 31.00 -12.40
CA LEU A 334 19.84 29.74 -12.94
C LEU A 334 21.34 29.74 -13.19
N GLY A 335 22.02 30.91 -13.06
CA GLY A 335 23.45 31.04 -13.30
C GLY A 335 23.85 30.77 -14.76
N VAL A 336 23.02 31.20 -15.73
CA VAL A 336 23.28 30.98 -17.16
C VAL A 336 23.55 32.27 -17.91
N ARG A 337 24.31 32.18 -19.03
CA ARG A 337 24.62 33.32 -19.90
C ARG A 337 23.60 33.51 -21.00
N TYR A 338 22.87 32.43 -21.39
CA TYR A 338 21.95 32.41 -22.51
C TYR A 338 20.67 31.64 -22.17
#